data_2aa4a7d55207a92cde7ab7a450a057aa
#
_entry.id   2aa4a7d55207a92cde7ab7a450a057aa
#
_cell.length_a   1.000
_cell.length_b   1.000
_cell.length_c   1.000
_cell.angle_alpha   90.00
_cell.angle_beta   90.00
_cell.angle_gamma   90.00
#
_symmetry.space_group_name_H-M   'P 1'
#
loop_
_entity.id
_entity.type
_entity.pdbx_description
1 polymer ?
#
loop_
_entity_poly.entity_id
_entity_poly.type
_entity_poly.pdbx_seq_one_letter_code
_entity_poly.pdbx_strand_id
1 'polypeptide(L)'
;VLGAPVTLAFRASSDRTRRRVVVPLLRSRAVRLLTNPILTWVLFAGVLLGAHFTGFYEWALGNHDAAMFVEQPLFLAAAFLYYFPLIGSNLQPRRPPHSVRLMSLALMMIPEAIVGAVIYFASAVLYPTFAADRPFGLDPMGDQQLAGALMWALVMVVDSFWMMVAAAEWFASEERRGRRIDAEIAAETTPQSPATESSAAPG
;
A
#
# COMPACT_ATOMS: atom_id res chain seq x y z
N VAL A 1 0.55 3.23 -8.57
CA VAL A 1 1.59 2.91 -7.59
C VAL A 1 2.68 2.06 -8.22
N LEU A 2 2.36 0.97 -8.92
CA LEU A 2 3.33 0.06 -9.56
C LEU A 2 4.13 0.70 -10.71
N GLY A 3 3.55 1.66 -11.43
CA GLY A 3 4.20 2.38 -12.53
C GLY A 3 5.36 3.30 -12.13
N ALA A 4 5.69 3.38 -10.84
CA ALA A 4 6.78 4.19 -10.29
C ALA A 4 6.84 5.65 -10.82
N PRO A 5 5.72 6.42 -10.80
CA PRO A 5 5.67 7.75 -11.42
C PRO A 5 6.69 8.72 -10.82
N VAL A 6 6.93 8.65 -9.51
CA VAL A 6 7.93 9.51 -8.85
C VAL A 6 9.34 9.18 -9.33
N THR A 7 9.66 7.91 -9.52
CA THR A 7 10.96 7.46 -10.04
C THR A 7 11.14 7.90 -11.50
N LEU A 8 10.08 7.80 -12.31
CA LEU A 8 10.09 8.27 -13.70
C LEU A 8 10.27 9.79 -13.76
N ALA A 9 9.51 10.54 -12.98
CA ALA A 9 9.65 11.99 -12.89
C ALA A 9 11.05 12.41 -12.41
N PHE A 10 11.62 11.67 -11.45
CA PHE A 10 12.99 11.89 -10.98
C PHE A 10 14.03 11.65 -12.08
N ARG A 11 13.89 10.57 -12.87
CA ARG A 11 14.78 10.26 -13.99
C ARG A 11 14.65 11.24 -15.16
N ALA A 12 13.43 11.69 -15.45
CA ALA A 12 13.14 12.66 -16.49
C ALA A 12 13.53 14.10 -16.13
N SER A 13 13.75 14.38 -14.85
CA SER A 13 14.10 15.72 -14.37
C SER A 13 15.54 16.07 -14.61
N SER A 14 15.81 17.34 -14.98
CA SER A 14 17.18 17.86 -15.07
C SER A 14 17.90 17.81 -13.70
N ASP A 15 19.21 17.75 -13.70
CA ASP A 15 20.01 17.72 -12.45
C ASP A 15 19.73 18.92 -11.56
N ARG A 16 19.45 20.08 -12.12
CA ARG A 16 19.09 21.29 -11.40
C ARG A 16 17.74 21.16 -10.71
N THR A 17 16.72 20.67 -11.42
CA THR A 17 15.37 20.44 -10.88
C THR A 17 15.40 19.36 -9.82
N ARG A 18 16.13 18.28 -10.05
CA ARG A 18 16.28 17.18 -9.11
C ARG A 18 16.86 17.64 -7.77
N ARG A 19 17.95 18.40 -7.79
CA ARG A 19 18.61 18.90 -6.57
C ARG A 19 17.82 20.01 -5.87
N ARG A 20 17.16 20.92 -6.61
CA ARG A 20 16.49 22.09 -6.03
C ARG A 20 15.05 21.83 -5.61
N VAL A 21 14.35 20.90 -6.25
CA VAL A 21 12.92 20.68 -6.02
C VAL A 21 12.66 19.26 -5.53
N VAL A 22 13.07 18.24 -6.28
CA VAL A 22 12.64 16.86 -6.01
C VAL A 22 13.27 16.33 -4.71
N VAL A 23 14.57 16.50 -4.51
CA VAL A 23 15.26 16.01 -3.31
C VAL A 23 14.78 16.72 -2.03
N PRO A 24 14.65 18.07 -1.98
CA PRO A 24 14.09 18.75 -0.80
C PRO A 24 12.65 18.35 -0.52
N LEU A 25 11.82 18.19 -1.57
CA LEU A 25 10.44 17.73 -1.44
C LEU A 25 10.37 16.33 -0.82
N LEU A 26 11.14 15.37 -1.34
CA LEU A 26 11.20 14.00 -0.80
C LEU A 26 11.74 13.95 0.64
N ARG A 27 12.58 14.91 1.03
CA ARG A 27 13.12 15.04 2.40
C ARG A 27 12.24 15.88 3.33
N SER A 28 11.17 16.48 2.81
CA SER A 28 10.27 17.33 3.60
C SER A 28 9.60 16.55 4.73
N ARG A 29 9.26 17.27 5.80
CA ARG A 29 8.49 16.68 6.93
C ARG A 29 7.13 16.21 6.47
N ALA A 30 6.50 16.91 5.53
CA ALA A 30 5.18 16.55 4.98
C ALA A 30 5.23 15.20 4.26
N VAL A 31 6.19 14.99 3.33
CA VAL A 31 6.32 13.71 2.62
C VAL A 31 6.66 12.57 3.58
N ARG A 32 7.53 12.82 4.55
CA ARG A 32 7.87 11.83 5.57
C ARG A 32 6.68 11.44 6.45
N LEU A 33 5.79 12.39 6.75
CA LEU A 33 4.56 12.15 7.50
C LEU A 33 3.56 11.36 6.63
N LEU A 34 3.32 11.81 5.40
CA LEU A 34 2.41 11.17 4.43
C LEU A 34 2.89 9.80 3.91
N THR A 35 4.13 9.41 4.19
CA THR A 35 4.66 8.06 3.91
C THR A 35 4.84 7.23 5.19
N ASN A 36 4.38 7.72 6.34
CA ASN A 36 4.39 6.97 7.58
C ASN A 36 3.28 5.89 7.54
N PRO A 37 3.60 4.59 7.65
CA PRO A 37 2.62 3.53 7.49
C PRO A 37 1.51 3.55 8.54
N ILE A 38 1.78 4.02 9.75
CA ILE A 38 0.76 4.14 10.80
C ILE A 38 -0.20 5.28 10.47
N LEU A 39 0.33 6.45 10.09
CA LEU A 39 -0.51 7.59 9.77
C LEU A 39 -1.38 7.32 8.54
N THR A 40 -0.80 6.74 7.49
CA THR A 40 -1.55 6.44 6.27
C THR A 40 -2.60 5.35 6.50
N TRP A 41 -2.31 4.38 7.38
CA TRP A 41 -3.29 3.39 7.84
C TRP A 41 -4.47 4.04 8.56
N VAL A 42 -4.20 4.90 9.56
CA VAL A 42 -5.24 5.61 10.33
C VAL A 42 -6.06 6.52 9.41
N LEU A 43 -5.41 7.20 8.47
CA LEU A 43 -6.08 8.08 7.53
C LEU A 43 -7.00 7.30 6.59
N PHE A 44 -6.53 6.21 6.01
CA PHE A 44 -7.34 5.38 5.11
C PHE A 44 -8.51 4.71 5.86
N ALA A 45 -8.25 4.09 7.01
CA ALA A 45 -9.29 3.51 7.85
C ALA A 45 -10.31 4.57 8.30
N GLY A 46 -9.83 5.77 8.66
CA GLY A 46 -10.69 6.88 9.06
C GLY A 46 -11.57 7.38 7.92
N VAL A 47 -11.05 7.48 6.70
CA VAL A 47 -11.86 7.83 5.51
C VAL A 47 -12.88 6.73 5.22
N LEU A 48 -12.45 5.48 5.25
CA LEU A 48 -13.32 4.34 4.98
C LEU A 48 -14.48 4.25 5.97
N LEU A 49 -14.18 4.20 7.26
CA LEU A 49 -15.19 4.11 8.32
C LEU A 49 -16.02 5.39 8.41
N GLY A 50 -15.37 6.55 8.31
CA GLY A 50 -16.04 7.84 8.37
C GLY A 50 -17.03 8.03 7.23
N ALA A 51 -16.66 7.67 6.02
CA ALA A 51 -17.57 7.77 4.88
C ALA A 51 -18.81 6.88 5.04
N HIS A 52 -18.64 5.62 5.46
CA HIS A 52 -19.74 4.64 5.52
C HIS A 52 -20.60 4.76 6.78
N PHE A 53 -20.03 5.20 7.93
CA PHE A 53 -20.78 5.30 9.19
C PHE A 53 -21.26 6.71 9.55
N THR A 54 -21.08 7.67 8.61
CA THR A 54 -21.71 8.99 8.70
C THR A 54 -22.68 9.20 7.53
N GLY A 55 -23.38 10.32 7.52
CA GLY A 55 -24.23 10.70 6.38
C GLY A 55 -23.47 11.11 5.10
N PHE A 56 -22.13 11.01 5.09
CA PHE A 56 -21.30 11.45 3.96
C PHE A 56 -21.56 10.62 2.70
N TYR A 57 -21.58 9.30 2.82
CA TYR A 57 -21.79 8.41 1.68
C TYR A 57 -23.18 8.58 1.06
N GLU A 58 -24.22 8.63 1.89
CA GLU A 58 -25.59 8.88 1.43
C GLU A 58 -25.74 10.26 0.75
N TRP A 59 -25.10 11.31 1.31
CA TRP A 59 -25.04 12.62 0.69
C TRP A 59 -24.35 12.59 -0.68
N ALA A 60 -23.24 11.86 -0.82
CA ALA A 60 -22.53 11.72 -2.09
C ALA A 60 -23.37 10.97 -3.12
N LEU A 61 -24.07 9.88 -2.70
CA LEU A 61 -24.96 9.13 -3.59
C LEU A 61 -26.12 9.96 -4.11
N GLY A 62 -26.70 10.83 -3.28
CA GLY A 62 -27.77 11.73 -3.68
C GLY A 62 -27.33 12.92 -4.53
N ASN A 63 -26.02 13.10 -4.74
CA ASN A 63 -25.46 14.23 -5.47
C ASN A 63 -24.31 13.78 -6.39
N HIS A 64 -24.61 13.74 -7.70
CA HIS A 64 -23.65 13.27 -8.71
C HIS A 64 -22.32 14.04 -8.68
N ASP A 65 -22.35 15.35 -8.51
CA ASP A 65 -21.13 16.17 -8.45
C ASP A 65 -20.33 15.87 -7.16
N ALA A 66 -21.01 15.65 -6.05
CA ALA A 66 -20.36 15.25 -4.81
C ALA A 66 -19.69 13.87 -4.95
N ALA A 67 -20.34 12.89 -5.54
CA ALA A 67 -19.77 11.59 -5.81
C ALA A 67 -18.53 11.71 -6.72
N MET A 68 -18.63 12.46 -7.83
CA MET A 68 -17.56 12.55 -8.83
C MET A 68 -16.37 13.39 -8.37
N PHE A 69 -16.61 14.52 -7.71
CA PHE A 69 -15.56 15.50 -7.41
C PHE A 69 -15.09 15.50 -5.96
N VAL A 70 -15.79 14.84 -5.05
CA VAL A 70 -15.41 14.78 -3.63
C VAL A 70 -15.17 13.36 -3.18
N GLU A 71 -16.15 12.46 -3.28
CA GLU A 71 -16.06 11.10 -2.75
C GLU A 71 -15.00 10.27 -3.48
N GLN A 72 -15.11 10.10 -4.79
CA GLN A 72 -14.16 9.29 -5.56
C GLN A 72 -12.71 9.79 -5.45
N PRO A 73 -12.42 11.10 -5.59
CA PRO A 73 -11.06 11.61 -5.37
C PRO A 73 -10.57 11.42 -3.93
N LEU A 74 -11.44 11.54 -2.93
CA LEU A 74 -11.08 11.33 -1.53
C LEU A 74 -10.65 9.88 -1.28
N PHE A 75 -11.46 8.90 -1.72
CA PHE A 75 -11.12 7.49 -1.60
C PHE A 75 -9.85 7.13 -2.38
N LEU A 76 -9.73 7.64 -3.62
CA LEU A 76 -8.54 7.41 -4.44
C LEU A 76 -7.27 7.98 -3.79
N ALA A 77 -7.36 9.20 -3.25
CA ALA A 77 -6.24 9.85 -2.57
C ALA A 77 -5.84 9.09 -1.29
N ALA A 78 -6.82 8.71 -0.46
CA ALA A 78 -6.58 7.96 0.76
C ALA A 78 -5.97 6.58 0.46
N ALA A 79 -6.50 5.84 -0.51
CA ALA A 79 -5.97 4.57 -0.96
C ALA A 79 -4.56 4.72 -1.55
N PHE A 80 -4.34 5.73 -2.40
CA PHE A 80 -3.00 6.00 -2.96
C PHE A 80 -1.98 6.27 -1.87
N LEU A 81 -2.29 7.12 -0.89
CA LEU A 81 -1.41 7.44 0.22
C LEU A 81 -1.11 6.20 1.07
N TYR A 82 -2.09 5.34 1.29
CA TYR A 82 -1.92 4.11 2.05
C TYR A 82 -1.05 3.07 1.32
N TYR A 83 -1.39 2.73 0.09
CA TYR A 83 -0.68 1.70 -0.67
C TYR A 83 0.68 2.16 -1.20
N PHE A 84 0.91 3.46 -1.37
CA PHE A 84 2.16 4.00 -1.90
C PHE A 84 3.40 3.58 -1.10
N PRO A 85 3.46 3.72 0.24
CA PRO A 85 4.62 3.28 1.02
C PRO A 85 4.73 1.76 1.15
N LEU A 86 3.63 1.02 1.01
CA LEU A 86 3.61 -0.43 1.24
C LEU A 86 4.01 -1.23 0.00
N ILE A 87 3.49 -0.86 -1.18
CA ILE A 87 3.61 -1.64 -2.42
C ILE A 87 4.46 -0.91 -3.46
N GLY A 88 4.58 0.40 -3.33
CA GLY A 88 5.23 1.24 -4.34
C GLY A 88 6.70 0.90 -4.58
N SER A 89 7.07 0.75 -5.84
CA SER A 89 8.47 0.63 -6.31
C SER A 89 9.16 1.99 -6.43
N ASN A 90 8.50 3.06 -6.04
CA ASN A 90 9.00 4.44 -6.14
C ASN A 90 10.15 4.74 -5.17
N LEU A 91 10.92 5.79 -5.51
CA LEU A 91 11.83 6.44 -4.58
C LEU A 91 11.06 6.98 -3.39
N GLN A 92 11.34 6.41 -2.22
CA GLN A 92 10.73 6.80 -0.96
C GLN A 92 11.81 7.26 0.02
N PRO A 93 11.52 8.25 0.89
CA PRO A 93 12.47 8.70 1.90
C PRO A 93 12.88 7.59 2.87
N ARG A 94 11.94 6.70 3.17
CA ARG A 94 12.14 5.55 4.06
C ARG A 94 11.14 4.46 3.69
N ARG A 95 11.65 3.35 3.18
CA ARG A 95 10.82 2.17 2.89
C ARG A 95 10.56 1.41 4.20
N PRO A 96 9.30 1.11 4.56
CA PRO A 96 9.01 0.30 5.74
C PRO A 96 9.64 -1.08 5.64
N PRO A 97 10.06 -1.70 6.77
CA PRO A 97 10.48 -3.09 6.80
C PRO A 97 9.38 -4.02 6.28
N HIS A 98 9.75 -5.19 5.75
CA HIS A 98 8.79 -6.14 5.18
C HIS A 98 7.74 -6.59 6.20
N SER A 99 8.13 -6.82 7.46
CA SER A 99 7.21 -7.17 8.55
C SER A 99 6.16 -6.08 8.80
N VAL A 100 6.55 -4.80 8.81
CA VAL A 100 5.62 -3.68 8.98
C VAL A 100 4.65 -3.58 7.81
N ARG A 101 5.11 -3.83 6.58
CA ARG A 101 4.26 -3.84 5.39
C ARG A 101 3.19 -4.93 5.47
N LEU A 102 3.59 -6.17 5.79
CA LEU A 102 2.67 -7.30 5.98
C LEU A 102 1.68 -7.06 7.12
N MET A 103 2.17 -6.58 8.26
CA MET A 103 1.32 -6.25 9.41
C MET A 103 0.30 -5.16 9.06
N SER A 104 0.71 -4.12 8.36
CA SER A 104 -0.18 -3.02 7.95
C SER A 104 -1.28 -3.54 7.02
N LEU A 105 -0.94 -4.37 6.01
CA LEU A 105 -1.92 -4.96 5.10
C LEU A 105 -2.90 -5.87 5.84
N ALA A 106 -2.40 -6.76 6.72
CA ALA A 106 -3.24 -7.64 7.51
C ALA A 106 -4.20 -6.88 8.44
N LEU A 107 -3.73 -5.81 9.09
CA LEU A 107 -4.56 -4.98 9.96
C LEU A 107 -5.62 -4.18 9.19
N MET A 108 -5.38 -3.85 7.91
CA MET A 108 -6.37 -3.11 7.11
C MET A 108 -7.58 -3.96 6.76
N MET A 109 -7.43 -5.27 6.65
CA MET A 109 -8.56 -6.19 6.43
C MET A 109 -9.65 -6.06 7.52
N ILE A 110 -9.30 -5.61 8.73
CA ILE A 110 -10.26 -5.47 9.84
C ILE A 110 -11.29 -4.36 9.58
N PRO A 111 -10.93 -3.09 9.38
CA PRO A 111 -11.91 -2.04 9.11
C PRO A 111 -12.71 -2.30 7.81
N GLU A 112 -12.10 -2.88 6.80
CA GLU A 112 -12.77 -3.23 5.54
C GLU A 112 -13.80 -4.34 5.75
N ALA A 113 -13.44 -5.39 6.50
CA ALA A 113 -14.36 -6.45 6.88
C ALA A 113 -15.53 -5.93 7.75
N ILE A 114 -15.25 -4.99 8.66
CA ILE A 114 -16.29 -4.36 9.50
C ILE A 114 -17.30 -3.63 8.61
N VAL A 115 -16.86 -2.82 7.66
CA VAL A 115 -17.79 -2.09 6.77
C VAL A 115 -18.63 -3.07 5.96
N GLY A 116 -18.01 -4.05 5.28
CA GLY A 116 -18.74 -5.05 4.49
C GLY A 116 -19.72 -5.87 5.34
N ALA A 117 -19.31 -6.30 6.54
CA ALA A 117 -20.16 -7.04 7.46
C ALA A 117 -21.34 -6.21 7.98
N VAL A 118 -21.11 -4.95 8.35
CA VAL A 118 -22.20 -4.06 8.83
C VAL A 118 -23.21 -3.83 7.72
N ILE A 119 -22.79 -3.60 6.49
CA ILE A 119 -23.70 -3.44 5.35
C ILE A 119 -24.48 -4.73 5.10
N TYR A 120 -23.80 -5.89 5.13
CA TYR A 120 -24.43 -7.20 4.88
C TYR A 120 -25.45 -7.60 5.94
N PHE A 121 -25.11 -7.43 7.23
CA PHE A 121 -25.94 -7.86 8.36
C PHE A 121 -26.92 -6.79 8.86
N ALA A 122 -26.97 -5.63 8.22
CA ALA A 122 -27.93 -4.59 8.61
C ALA A 122 -29.36 -5.09 8.51
N SER A 123 -30.16 -4.78 9.53
CA SER A 123 -31.60 -5.12 9.59
C SER A 123 -32.50 -4.10 8.89
N ALA A 124 -31.93 -3.01 8.40
CA ALA A 124 -32.63 -1.96 7.66
C ALA A 124 -31.75 -1.47 6.49
N VAL A 125 -32.39 -0.86 5.50
CA VAL A 125 -31.68 -0.24 4.38
C VAL A 125 -30.89 0.96 4.88
N LEU A 126 -29.56 0.89 4.76
CA LEU A 126 -28.64 1.93 5.24
C LEU A 126 -28.55 3.12 4.26
N TYR A 127 -28.75 2.86 2.97
CA TYR A 127 -28.60 3.85 1.89
C TYR A 127 -29.89 3.97 1.10
N PRO A 128 -30.85 4.82 1.52
CA PRO A 128 -32.15 5.00 0.85
C PRO A 128 -32.05 5.40 -0.61
N THR A 129 -30.99 6.11 -1.01
CA THR A 129 -30.77 6.51 -2.40
C THR A 129 -30.71 5.29 -3.34
N PHE A 130 -30.04 4.21 -2.97
CA PHE A 130 -30.04 2.97 -3.73
C PHE A 130 -31.37 2.23 -3.74
N ALA A 131 -32.22 2.45 -2.73
CA ALA A 131 -33.55 1.84 -2.69
C ALA A 131 -34.46 2.45 -3.78
N ALA A 132 -34.24 3.68 -4.18
CA ALA A 132 -35.01 4.35 -5.22
C ALA A 132 -34.56 3.97 -6.64
N ASP A 133 -33.27 3.71 -6.87
CA ASP A 133 -32.72 3.29 -8.15
C ASP A 133 -32.31 1.80 -8.11
N ARG A 134 -32.97 0.96 -8.87
CA ARG A 134 -32.81 -0.51 -8.86
C ARG A 134 -32.35 -1.05 -10.20
N PRO A 135 -31.11 -0.86 -10.61
CA PRO A 135 -30.65 -1.25 -11.94
C PRO A 135 -30.68 -2.78 -12.17
N PHE A 136 -30.61 -3.60 -11.11
CA PHE A 136 -30.56 -5.06 -11.22
C PHE A 136 -31.84 -5.79 -10.79
N GLY A 137 -32.90 -5.05 -10.45
CA GLY A 137 -34.19 -5.65 -10.12
C GLY A 137 -34.28 -6.40 -8.79
N LEU A 138 -33.25 -6.32 -7.93
CA LEU A 138 -33.26 -6.87 -6.58
C LEU A 138 -34.12 -6.00 -5.67
N ASP A 139 -34.65 -6.58 -4.58
CA ASP A 139 -35.23 -5.77 -3.50
C ASP A 139 -34.11 -4.97 -2.79
N PRO A 140 -34.41 -3.82 -2.16
CA PRO A 140 -33.39 -2.96 -1.59
C PRO A 140 -32.49 -3.63 -0.57
N MET A 141 -33.04 -4.56 0.24
CA MET A 141 -32.28 -5.30 1.23
C MET A 141 -31.37 -6.33 0.58
N GLY A 142 -31.87 -7.08 -0.40
CA GLY A 142 -31.06 -8.04 -1.14
C GLY A 142 -29.93 -7.39 -1.93
N ASP A 143 -30.15 -6.22 -2.51
CA ASP A 143 -29.13 -5.43 -3.19
C ASP A 143 -28.04 -4.96 -2.21
N GLN A 144 -28.46 -4.41 -1.04
CA GLN A 144 -27.53 -4.01 0.03
C GLN A 144 -26.70 -5.19 0.55
N GLN A 145 -27.32 -6.35 0.76
CA GLN A 145 -26.62 -7.55 1.20
C GLN A 145 -25.61 -8.03 0.15
N LEU A 146 -26.00 -8.02 -1.12
CA LEU A 146 -25.09 -8.35 -2.21
C LEU A 146 -23.90 -7.37 -2.26
N ALA A 147 -24.15 -6.08 -2.15
CA ALA A 147 -23.10 -5.06 -2.12
C ALA A 147 -22.13 -5.27 -0.96
N GLY A 148 -22.65 -5.51 0.26
CA GLY A 148 -21.84 -5.80 1.44
C GLY A 148 -21.00 -7.07 1.28
N ALA A 149 -21.60 -8.15 0.73
CA ALA A 149 -20.90 -9.40 0.47
C ALA A 149 -19.79 -9.24 -0.58
N LEU A 150 -20.06 -8.53 -1.68
CA LEU A 150 -19.08 -8.25 -2.72
C LEU A 150 -17.95 -7.37 -2.21
N MET A 151 -18.28 -6.32 -1.47
CA MET A 151 -17.28 -5.46 -0.85
C MET A 151 -16.35 -6.27 0.06
N TRP A 152 -16.90 -7.11 0.93
CA TRP A 152 -16.10 -7.95 1.80
C TRP A 152 -15.24 -8.96 1.01
N ALA A 153 -15.85 -9.74 0.12
CA ALA A 153 -15.16 -10.79 -0.61
C ALA A 153 -14.07 -10.27 -1.54
N LEU A 154 -14.35 -9.20 -2.32
CA LEU A 154 -13.39 -8.63 -3.26
C LEU A 154 -12.18 -8.00 -2.56
N VAL A 155 -12.42 -7.30 -1.46
CA VAL A 155 -11.35 -6.72 -0.65
C VAL A 155 -10.46 -7.82 -0.07
N MET A 156 -11.04 -8.89 0.51
CA MET A 156 -10.27 -10.02 1.03
C MET A 156 -9.36 -10.64 -0.05
N VAL A 157 -9.86 -10.80 -1.28
CA VAL A 157 -9.08 -11.35 -2.40
C VAL A 157 -7.95 -10.40 -2.80
N VAL A 158 -8.22 -9.11 -2.93
CA VAL A 158 -7.23 -8.10 -3.33
C VAL A 158 -6.12 -7.97 -2.28
N ASP A 159 -6.49 -7.88 -1.00
CA ASP A 159 -5.52 -7.75 0.09
C ASP A 159 -4.69 -9.02 0.27
N SER A 160 -5.31 -10.20 0.15
CA SER A 160 -4.57 -11.47 0.15
C SER A 160 -3.54 -11.53 -0.97
N PHE A 161 -3.89 -11.05 -2.16
CA PHE A 161 -2.95 -10.94 -3.28
C PHE A 161 -1.78 -10.02 -2.94
N TRP A 162 -2.04 -8.82 -2.38
CA TRP A 162 -0.98 -7.89 -1.99
C TRP A 162 -0.11 -8.42 -0.84
N MET A 163 -0.71 -9.12 0.11
CA MET A 163 0.03 -9.81 1.17
C MET A 163 0.95 -10.89 0.59
N MET A 164 0.48 -11.66 -0.37
CA MET A 164 1.30 -12.68 -1.04
C MET A 164 2.48 -12.04 -1.79
N VAL A 165 2.27 -10.94 -2.51
CA VAL A 165 3.35 -10.20 -3.17
C VAL A 165 4.36 -9.66 -2.16
N ALA A 166 3.90 -9.07 -1.05
CA ALA A 166 4.77 -8.54 -0.01
C ALA A 166 5.57 -9.65 0.71
N ALA A 167 4.95 -10.81 0.93
CA ALA A 167 5.60 -11.98 1.50
C ALA A 167 6.67 -12.56 0.56
N ALA A 168 6.37 -12.68 -0.73
CA ALA A 168 7.32 -13.13 -1.74
C ALA A 168 8.56 -12.21 -1.83
N GLU A 169 8.34 -10.88 -1.78
CA GLU A 169 9.45 -9.91 -1.71
C GLU A 169 10.30 -10.10 -0.44
N TRP A 170 9.66 -10.39 0.69
CA TRP A 170 10.37 -10.64 1.94
C TRP A 170 11.23 -11.89 1.86
N PHE A 171 10.65 -13.04 1.48
CA PHE A 171 11.40 -14.29 1.33
C PHE A 171 12.58 -14.15 0.36
N ALA A 172 12.37 -13.51 -0.80
CA ALA A 172 13.45 -13.24 -1.73
C ALA A 172 14.53 -12.31 -1.15
N SER A 173 14.20 -11.42 -0.22
CA SER A 173 15.17 -10.55 0.45
C SER A 173 15.99 -11.31 1.50
N GLU A 174 15.37 -12.20 2.26
CA GLU A 174 16.05 -13.04 3.26
C GLU A 174 16.99 -14.06 2.59
N GLU A 175 16.56 -14.66 1.49
CA GLU A 175 17.40 -15.56 0.72
C GLU A 175 18.65 -14.85 0.16
N ARG A 176 18.49 -13.64 -0.35
CA ARG A 176 19.66 -12.82 -0.79
C ARG A 176 20.58 -12.47 0.37
N ARG A 177 20.02 -12.20 1.55
CA ARG A 177 20.79 -11.91 2.75
C ARG A 177 21.57 -13.14 3.22
N GLY A 178 20.92 -14.31 3.25
CA GLY A 178 21.57 -15.58 3.58
C GLY A 178 22.76 -15.85 2.68
N ARG A 179 22.57 -15.79 1.36
CA ARG A 179 23.66 -15.99 0.38
C ARG A 179 24.86 -15.04 0.56
N ARG A 180 24.60 -13.78 0.99
CA ARG A 180 25.70 -12.84 1.28
C ARG A 180 26.49 -13.24 2.53
N ILE A 181 25.80 -13.63 3.58
CA ILE A 181 26.42 -14.10 4.82
C ILE A 181 27.25 -15.36 4.56
N ASP A 182 26.72 -16.33 3.81
CA ASP A 182 27.41 -17.54 3.43
C ASP A 182 28.68 -17.25 2.60
N ALA A 183 28.61 -16.30 1.67
CA ALA A 183 29.75 -15.87 0.88
C ALA A 183 30.81 -15.13 1.71
N GLU A 184 30.42 -14.31 2.69
CA GLU A 184 31.33 -13.65 3.62
C GLU A 184 32.07 -14.68 4.48
N ILE A 185 31.35 -15.66 5.05
CA ILE A 185 31.92 -16.74 5.85
C ILE A 185 32.91 -17.58 5.01
N ALA A 186 32.55 -17.92 3.76
CA ALA A 186 33.41 -18.68 2.86
C ALA A 186 34.70 -17.91 2.53
N ALA A 187 34.60 -16.60 2.34
CA ALA A 187 35.76 -15.74 2.06
C ALA A 187 36.71 -15.64 3.28
N GLU A 188 36.17 -15.58 4.49
CA GLU A 188 36.97 -15.55 5.73
C GLU A 188 37.62 -16.92 6.03
N THR A 189 36.98 -18.02 5.64
CA THR A 189 37.43 -19.39 5.90
C THR A 189 38.47 -19.85 4.87
N THR A 190 38.60 -19.19 3.73
CA THR A 190 39.59 -19.52 2.70
C THR A 190 40.98 -19.13 3.21
N PRO A 191 41.91 -20.07 3.48
CA PRO A 191 43.27 -19.75 3.95
C PRO A 191 43.97 -18.88 2.90
N GLN A 192 44.49 -17.73 3.29
CA GLN A 192 45.39 -16.97 2.44
C GLN A 192 46.58 -17.88 2.15
N SER A 193 46.70 -18.33 0.87
CA SER A 193 47.87 -19.10 0.42
C SER A 193 49.11 -18.22 0.68
N PRO A 194 50.10 -18.76 1.43
CA PRO A 194 51.31 -17.96 1.67
C PRO A 194 51.93 -17.55 0.36
N ALA A 195 52.09 -16.23 0.17
CA ALA A 195 52.83 -15.69 -0.94
C ALA A 195 54.14 -16.45 -1.08
N THR A 196 54.32 -17.11 -2.19
CA THR A 196 55.58 -17.80 -2.56
C THR A 196 56.69 -16.75 -2.52
N GLU A 197 57.45 -16.73 -1.42
CA GLU A 197 58.74 -16.03 -1.41
C GLU A 197 59.59 -16.64 -2.51
N SER A 198 59.60 -15.95 -3.66
CA SER A 198 60.59 -16.18 -4.70
C SER A 198 61.94 -15.78 -4.15
N SER A 199 62.61 -16.74 -3.53
CA SER A 199 64.03 -16.65 -3.25
C SER A 199 64.81 -16.49 -4.52
N ALA A 200 65.16 -15.25 -4.86
CA ALA A 200 66.23 -14.98 -5.80
C ALA A 200 67.55 -15.32 -5.14
N ALA A 201 68.13 -16.46 -5.51
CA ALA A 201 69.51 -16.77 -5.19
C ALA A 201 70.44 -15.92 -6.09
N PRO A 202 71.47 -15.28 -5.52
CA PRO A 202 72.52 -14.64 -6.33
C PRO A 202 73.59 -15.72 -6.69
N GLY A 203 73.88 -15.81 -7.98
CA GLY A 203 75.01 -16.50 -8.53
C GLY A 203 75.85 -15.51 -9.39
#